data_a3145da22223f3e66c836f1d5c56d116
#
_entry.id   a3145da22223f3e66c836f1d5c56d116
#
_cell.length_a   1.000
_cell.length_b   1.000
_cell.length_c   1.000
_cell.angle_alpha   90.00
_cell.angle_beta   90.00
_cell.angle_gamma   90.00
#
_symmetry.space_group_name_H-M   'P 1'
#
loop_
_entity.id
_entity.type
_entity.pdbx_description
1 polymer ?
#
loop_
_entity_poly.entity_id
_entity_poly.type
_entity_poly.pdbx_seq_one_letter_code
_entity_poly.pdbx_strand_id
1 'polypeptide(L)'
;MAELNTGDGEGGKGGKIRSKKANAKVDLTAMVDLAFLLITFFMLTTTLSKPQSMSLGLPDKDPNKDNIDMKVDENRTMTILLGADNKLVYYVGLLATPIGGPKDLNFGKDGIRKELISRQKSVLEYSAAKGKPKNGLIVIIKPSKKSNYKNLIDILDEMAIVGIGDFGNYAIVPEFSPEEQKLLEGKQE
;
A
#
# COMPACT_ATOMS: atom_id res chain seq x y z
N MET A 1 8.41 16.73 44.22
CA MET A 1 7.38 17.79 44.08
C MET A 1 8.10 19.09 43.74
N ALA A 2 7.87 19.60 42.52
CA ALA A 2 8.43 20.88 42.10
C ALA A 2 7.41 21.98 42.38
N GLU A 3 7.71 22.81 43.40
CA GLU A 3 6.86 23.94 43.78
C GLU A 3 7.49 25.24 43.27
N LEU A 4 6.73 26.03 42.56
CA LEU A 4 7.13 27.38 42.17
C LEU A 4 6.69 28.36 43.24
N ASN A 5 7.63 28.93 44.03
CA ASN A 5 7.38 29.97 45.02
C ASN A 5 7.55 31.35 44.33
N THR A 6 6.46 32.09 44.11
CA THR A 6 6.51 33.47 43.69
C THR A 6 6.76 34.35 44.90
N GLY A 7 8.03 34.81 45.01
CA GLY A 7 8.59 35.45 46.16
C GLY A 7 7.91 36.73 46.65
N ASP A 8 8.16 36.93 47.93
CA ASP A 8 7.76 38.03 48.80
C ASP A 8 8.43 39.35 48.33
N GLY A 9 7.60 40.32 47.99
CA GLY A 9 8.04 41.70 47.77
C GLY A 9 7.88 42.50 49.03
N GLU A 10 8.96 42.70 49.77
CA GLU A 10 9.08 43.58 50.90
C GLU A 10 8.99 45.05 50.43
N GLY A 11 8.09 45.85 51.01
CA GLY A 11 8.10 47.26 50.75
C GLY A 11 6.99 48.07 51.37
N GLY A 12 7.25 48.77 52.47
CA GLY A 12 6.77 50.13 52.68
C GLY A 12 5.63 50.34 53.66
N LYS A 13 5.96 50.97 54.76
CA LYS A 13 5.10 51.63 55.76
C LYS A 13 3.98 52.48 55.16
N GLY A 14 2.74 52.30 55.64
CA GLY A 14 1.68 53.29 55.50
C GLY A 14 0.29 52.72 55.17
N GLY A 15 -0.49 52.41 56.21
CA GLY A 15 -1.92 52.52 56.31
C GLY A 15 -2.79 52.02 55.11
N LYS A 16 -3.19 50.78 55.16
CA LYS A 16 -4.48 50.18 54.84
C LYS A 16 -4.28 48.67 54.91
N ILE A 17 -5.09 47.99 55.72
CA ILE A 17 -5.07 46.52 55.77
C ILE A 17 -5.41 45.99 54.38
N ARG A 18 -4.42 45.76 53.55
CA ARG A 18 -4.57 44.96 52.32
C ARG A 18 -4.59 43.52 52.75
N SER A 19 -5.70 42.87 52.44
CA SER A 19 -5.78 41.41 52.58
C SER A 19 -4.53 40.80 51.95
N LYS A 20 -3.76 40.05 52.77
CA LYS A 20 -2.61 39.27 52.30
C LYS A 20 -3.09 38.36 51.17
N LYS A 21 -2.70 38.65 49.94
CA LYS A 21 -2.95 37.71 48.83
C LYS A 21 -2.28 36.40 49.25
N ALA A 22 -3.10 35.38 49.47
CA ALA A 22 -2.59 34.05 49.67
C ALA A 22 -1.74 33.69 48.39
N ASN A 23 -0.46 33.41 48.60
CA ASN A 23 0.38 32.88 47.53
C ASN A 23 -0.27 31.58 47.06
N ALA A 24 -0.87 31.61 45.88
CA ALA A 24 -1.38 30.43 45.27
C ALA A 24 -0.17 29.57 44.87
N LYS A 25 0.12 28.55 45.65
CA LYS A 25 1.08 27.52 45.28
C LYS A 25 0.47 26.76 44.13
N VAL A 26 1.00 26.96 42.91
CA VAL A 26 0.60 26.20 41.74
C VAL A 26 1.31 24.86 41.80
N ASP A 27 0.57 23.78 41.90
CA ASP A 27 1.11 22.45 41.81
C ASP A 27 1.47 22.11 40.36
N LEU A 28 2.77 22.18 40.05
CA LEU A 28 3.30 21.90 38.71
C LEU A 28 3.16 20.44 38.33
N THR A 29 2.99 19.53 39.31
CA THR A 29 2.89 18.09 39.04
C THR A 29 1.64 17.78 38.20
N ALA A 30 0.48 18.36 38.58
CA ALA A 30 -0.76 18.18 37.82
C ALA A 30 -0.68 18.78 36.42
N MET A 31 0.01 19.91 36.24
CA MET A 31 0.20 20.52 34.91
C MET A 31 1.10 19.66 34.01
N VAL A 32 2.19 19.10 34.56
CA VAL A 32 3.08 18.24 33.79
C VAL A 32 2.40 16.93 33.38
N ASP A 33 1.60 16.34 34.27
CA ASP A 33 0.83 15.12 33.98
C ASP A 33 -0.18 15.36 32.85
N LEU A 34 -0.92 16.47 32.90
CA LEU A 34 -1.85 16.85 31.84
C LEU A 34 -1.13 17.05 30.52
N ALA A 35 0.03 17.72 30.51
CA ALA A 35 0.83 17.93 29.32
C ALA A 35 1.37 16.61 28.76
N PHE A 36 1.81 15.69 29.63
CA PHE A 36 2.28 14.37 29.25
C PHE A 36 1.18 13.52 28.63
N LEU A 37 0.00 13.50 29.23
CA LEU A 37 -1.16 12.80 28.67
C LEU A 37 -1.58 13.37 27.32
N LEU A 38 -1.53 14.69 27.16
CA LEU A 38 -1.82 15.35 25.88
C LEU A 38 -0.82 14.93 24.79
N ILE A 39 0.48 14.96 25.10
CA ILE A 39 1.53 14.56 24.15
C ILE A 39 1.39 13.08 23.78
N THR A 40 1.18 12.19 24.75
CA THR A 40 1.01 10.75 24.46
C THR A 40 -0.23 10.49 23.64
N PHE A 41 -1.34 11.19 23.90
CA PHE A 41 -2.55 11.11 23.08
C PHE A 41 -2.30 11.57 21.63
N PHE A 42 -1.63 12.70 21.42
CA PHE A 42 -1.31 13.17 20.08
C PHE A 42 -0.35 12.21 19.34
N MET A 43 0.65 11.68 20.05
CA MET A 43 1.56 10.70 19.45
C MET A 43 0.80 9.43 19.04
N LEU A 44 -0.11 8.94 19.88
CA LEU A 44 -0.94 7.78 19.57
C LEU A 44 -1.85 8.07 18.37
N THR A 45 -2.56 9.18 18.35
CA THR A 45 -3.48 9.53 17.26
C THR A 45 -2.75 9.76 15.94
N THR A 46 -1.58 10.40 15.95
CA THR A 46 -0.78 10.60 14.74
C THR A 46 -0.19 9.30 14.19
N THR A 47 0.18 8.35 15.05
CA THR A 47 0.65 7.03 14.60
C THR A 47 -0.48 6.19 14.00
N LEU A 48 -1.70 6.28 14.53
CA LEU A 48 -2.87 5.60 14.00
C LEU A 48 -3.40 6.26 12.71
N SER A 49 -3.17 7.56 12.53
CA SER A 49 -3.60 8.33 11.34
C SER A 49 -2.62 8.23 10.15
N LYS A 50 -1.55 7.44 10.26
CA LYS A 50 -0.66 7.24 9.10
C LYS A 50 -1.46 6.60 7.99
N PRO A 51 -1.64 7.29 6.83
CA PRO A 51 -2.25 6.67 5.68
C PRO A 51 -1.42 5.45 5.32
N GLN A 52 -2.05 4.30 5.23
CA GLN A 52 -1.45 3.09 4.68
C GLN A 52 -1.24 3.36 3.18
N SER A 53 -0.14 4.04 2.84
CA SER A 53 0.25 4.15 1.44
C SER A 53 0.88 2.82 1.04
N MET A 54 0.29 2.19 0.03
CA MET A 54 0.92 1.05 -0.61
C MET A 54 2.26 1.50 -1.19
N SER A 55 3.34 0.83 -0.85
CA SER A 55 4.62 1.05 -1.50
C SER A 55 4.55 0.47 -2.91
N LEU A 56 4.31 1.33 -3.90
CA LEU A 56 4.39 0.96 -5.31
C LEU A 56 5.87 0.82 -5.65
N GLY A 57 6.38 -0.40 -5.65
CA GLY A 57 7.71 -0.71 -6.17
C GLY A 57 7.70 -0.65 -7.69
N LEU A 58 7.70 0.55 -8.26
CA LEU A 58 7.98 0.73 -9.67
C LEU A 58 9.47 0.47 -9.91
N PRO A 59 9.83 -0.42 -10.84
CA PRO A 59 11.21 -0.55 -11.22
C PRO A 59 11.70 0.77 -11.81
N ASP A 60 12.81 1.28 -11.28
CA ASP A 60 13.48 2.47 -11.80
C ASP A 60 13.77 2.26 -13.30
N LYS A 61 13.21 3.13 -14.13
CA LYS A 61 13.61 3.21 -15.53
C LYS A 61 15.02 3.79 -15.56
N ASP A 62 16.01 2.93 -15.64
CA ASP A 62 17.38 3.33 -15.93
C ASP A 62 17.45 3.71 -17.42
N PRO A 63 17.59 5.01 -17.80
CA PRO A 63 17.50 5.45 -19.18
C PRO A 63 18.65 4.92 -20.06
N ASN A 64 19.66 4.29 -19.47
CA ASN A 64 20.82 3.75 -20.17
C ASN A 64 20.84 2.22 -20.32
N LYS A 65 19.77 1.54 -19.93
CA LYS A 65 19.60 0.12 -20.21
C LYS A 65 18.64 -0.07 -21.35
N ASP A 66 19.14 0.19 -22.54
CA ASP A 66 18.55 -0.34 -23.76
C ASP A 66 18.41 -1.86 -23.63
N ASN A 67 17.15 -2.32 -23.74
CA ASN A 67 16.77 -3.73 -23.93
C ASN A 67 17.48 -4.72 -22.98
N ILE A 68 17.19 -4.64 -21.71
CA ILE A 68 17.22 -5.88 -20.93
C ILE A 68 15.99 -6.65 -21.43
N ASP A 69 16.23 -7.57 -22.37
CA ASP A 69 15.41 -8.75 -22.52
C ASP A 69 15.39 -9.46 -21.15
N MET A 70 14.60 -8.95 -20.22
CA MET A 70 14.20 -9.72 -19.07
C MET A 70 13.43 -10.89 -19.68
N LYS A 71 14.14 -12.01 -19.91
CA LYS A 71 13.49 -13.30 -20.11
C LYS A 71 12.72 -13.62 -18.83
N VAL A 72 11.59 -12.93 -18.71
CA VAL A 72 10.66 -13.18 -17.63
C VAL A 72 10.15 -14.59 -17.87
N ASP A 73 10.33 -15.45 -16.88
CA ASP A 73 9.92 -16.86 -17.00
C ASP A 73 8.40 -16.90 -17.22
N GLU A 74 8.00 -17.32 -18.42
CA GLU A 74 6.59 -17.34 -18.87
C GLU A 74 5.69 -18.09 -17.89
N ASN A 75 6.22 -19.17 -17.27
CA ASN A 75 5.48 -19.97 -16.30
C ASN A 75 5.18 -19.22 -14.99
N ARG A 76 5.90 -18.12 -14.73
CA ARG A 76 5.78 -17.31 -13.51
C ARG A 76 5.07 -15.99 -13.75
N THR A 77 4.74 -15.67 -15.00
CA THR A 77 4.15 -14.39 -15.37
C THR A 77 2.66 -14.52 -15.58
N MET A 78 1.90 -13.66 -14.89
CA MET A 78 0.47 -13.49 -15.06
C MET A 78 0.19 -12.05 -15.46
N THR A 79 -0.47 -11.84 -16.58
CA THR A 79 -0.89 -10.51 -17.03
C THR A 79 -2.36 -10.31 -16.76
N ILE A 80 -2.69 -9.17 -16.13
CA ILE A 80 -4.05 -8.76 -15.79
C ILE A 80 -4.40 -7.52 -16.61
N LEU A 81 -5.43 -7.61 -17.42
CA LEU A 81 -5.96 -6.53 -18.24
C LEU A 81 -7.18 -5.93 -17.56
N LEU A 82 -7.19 -4.62 -17.37
CA LEU A 82 -8.32 -3.88 -16.80
C LEU A 82 -9.04 -3.11 -17.90
N GLY A 83 -10.27 -3.46 -18.15
CA GLY A 83 -11.13 -2.86 -19.17
C GLY A 83 -12.11 -1.82 -18.62
N ALA A 84 -13.04 -1.40 -19.48
CA ALA A 84 -14.21 -0.62 -19.09
C ALA A 84 -15.19 -1.50 -18.28
N ASP A 85 -16.16 -0.87 -17.61
CA ASP A 85 -17.28 -1.54 -16.93
C ASP A 85 -16.87 -2.64 -15.95
N ASN A 86 -15.75 -2.43 -15.24
CA ASN A 86 -15.14 -3.38 -14.29
C ASN A 86 -14.76 -4.72 -14.95
N LYS A 87 -14.52 -4.74 -16.25
CA LYS A 87 -14.05 -5.94 -16.95
C LYS A 87 -12.61 -6.23 -16.54
N LEU A 88 -12.35 -7.47 -16.14
CA LEU A 88 -11.05 -7.98 -15.77
C LEU A 88 -10.77 -9.25 -16.56
N VAL A 89 -9.71 -9.24 -17.34
CA VAL A 89 -9.24 -10.39 -18.10
C VAL A 89 -7.82 -10.73 -17.67
N TYR A 90 -7.50 -12.00 -17.53
CA TYR A 90 -6.13 -12.39 -17.29
C TYR A 90 -5.67 -13.51 -18.21
N TYR A 91 -4.37 -13.60 -18.39
CA TYR A 91 -3.70 -14.72 -19.05
C TYR A 91 -2.35 -15.00 -18.40
N VAL A 92 -1.81 -16.19 -18.61
CA VAL A 92 -0.54 -16.64 -18.04
C VAL A 92 0.45 -16.94 -19.17
N GLY A 93 1.66 -16.41 -19.04
CA GLY A 93 2.69 -16.53 -20.05
C GLY A 93 2.58 -15.48 -21.16
N LEU A 94 2.92 -15.88 -22.38
CA LEU A 94 2.78 -15.03 -23.56
C LEU A 94 1.37 -15.13 -24.15
N LEU A 95 0.84 -14.02 -24.65
CA LEU A 95 -0.51 -14.01 -25.23
C LEU A 95 -0.59 -14.89 -26.50
N ALA A 96 0.50 -14.98 -27.27
CA ALA A 96 0.56 -15.82 -28.48
C ALA A 96 0.47 -17.33 -28.18
N THR A 97 1.00 -17.76 -27.01
CA THR A 97 0.99 -19.15 -26.55
C THR A 97 0.66 -19.19 -25.06
N PRO A 98 -0.60 -18.91 -24.68
CA PRO A 98 -0.92 -18.80 -23.27
C PRO A 98 -0.90 -20.17 -22.60
N ILE A 99 -0.18 -20.27 -21.49
CA ILE A 99 -0.14 -21.47 -20.63
C ILE A 99 -1.48 -21.61 -19.88
N GLY A 100 -2.10 -20.49 -19.52
CA GLY A 100 -3.45 -20.39 -19.00
C GLY A 100 -4.21 -19.34 -19.81
N GLY A 101 -5.22 -19.77 -20.58
CA GLY A 101 -5.89 -18.97 -21.62
C GLY A 101 -6.49 -17.68 -21.12
N PRO A 102 -6.83 -16.73 -21.99
CA PRO A 102 -7.53 -15.53 -21.53
C PRO A 102 -8.86 -15.89 -20.90
N LYS A 103 -9.07 -15.48 -19.66
CA LYS A 103 -10.31 -15.72 -18.91
C LYS A 103 -10.81 -14.43 -18.31
N ASP A 104 -12.12 -14.24 -18.40
CA ASP A 104 -12.79 -13.17 -17.69
C ASP A 104 -12.95 -13.56 -16.21
N LEU A 105 -12.67 -12.64 -15.32
CA LEU A 105 -12.82 -12.82 -13.89
C LEU A 105 -13.55 -11.64 -13.25
N ASN A 106 -14.14 -11.90 -12.09
CA ASN A 106 -14.70 -10.88 -11.24
C ASN A 106 -13.69 -10.43 -10.18
N PHE A 107 -13.85 -9.19 -9.71
CA PHE A 107 -13.12 -8.69 -8.54
C PHE A 107 -13.58 -9.43 -7.27
N GLY A 108 -12.70 -9.49 -6.28
CA GLY A 108 -13.02 -9.98 -4.95
C GLY A 108 -12.60 -11.42 -4.68
N LYS A 109 -13.10 -11.93 -3.54
CA LYS A 109 -12.66 -13.17 -2.90
C LYS A 109 -12.84 -14.41 -3.77
N ASP A 110 -13.98 -14.53 -4.45
CA ASP A 110 -14.34 -15.71 -5.24
C ASP A 110 -13.87 -15.61 -6.71
N GLY A 111 -13.34 -14.47 -7.10
CA GLY A 111 -12.79 -14.18 -8.43
C GLY A 111 -11.28 -14.19 -8.44
N ILE A 112 -10.71 -13.00 -8.64
CA ILE A 112 -9.28 -12.82 -8.85
C ILE A 112 -8.41 -13.31 -7.68
N ARG A 113 -8.83 -13.13 -6.41
CA ARG A 113 -8.07 -13.59 -5.24
C ARG A 113 -7.83 -15.08 -5.26
N LYS A 114 -8.88 -15.86 -5.54
CA LYS A 114 -8.79 -17.32 -5.61
C LYS A 114 -7.80 -17.76 -6.69
N GLU A 115 -7.82 -17.08 -7.84
CA GLU A 115 -6.90 -17.38 -8.95
C GLU A 115 -5.46 -16.99 -8.61
N LEU A 116 -5.24 -15.81 -7.98
CA LEU A 116 -3.92 -15.37 -7.53
C LEU A 116 -3.31 -16.36 -6.52
N ILE A 117 -4.09 -16.83 -5.54
CA ILE A 117 -3.63 -17.83 -4.54
C ILE A 117 -3.25 -19.14 -5.23
N SER A 118 -4.11 -19.64 -6.12
CA SER A 118 -3.86 -20.88 -6.86
C SER A 118 -2.58 -20.78 -7.70
N ARG A 119 -2.43 -19.67 -8.42
CA ARG A 119 -1.25 -19.42 -9.26
C ARG A 119 0.02 -19.24 -8.46
N GLN A 120 -0.05 -18.48 -7.36
CA GLN A 120 1.12 -18.31 -6.50
C GLN A 120 1.61 -19.65 -5.96
N LYS A 121 0.71 -20.53 -5.53
CA LYS A 121 1.07 -21.87 -5.06
C LYS A 121 1.75 -22.69 -6.15
N SER A 122 1.17 -22.73 -7.35
CA SER A 122 1.75 -23.47 -8.48
C SER A 122 3.11 -22.92 -8.89
N VAL A 123 3.29 -21.58 -8.87
CA VAL A 123 4.57 -20.94 -9.18
C VAL A 123 5.63 -21.22 -8.13
N LEU A 124 5.27 -21.24 -6.86
CA LEU A 124 6.20 -21.58 -5.77
C LEU A 124 6.67 -23.03 -5.89
N GLU A 125 5.78 -23.95 -6.18
CA GLU A 125 6.12 -25.37 -6.42
C GLU A 125 7.07 -25.51 -7.62
N TYR A 126 6.76 -24.84 -8.73
CA TYR A 126 7.62 -24.80 -9.93
C TYR A 126 8.99 -24.19 -9.65
N SER A 127 9.04 -23.09 -8.91
CA SER A 127 10.28 -22.40 -8.57
C SER A 127 11.13 -23.20 -7.59
N ALA A 128 10.51 -23.91 -6.67
CA ALA A 128 11.19 -24.83 -5.75
C ALA A 128 11.84 -26.01 -6.52
N ALA A 129 11.13 -26.57 -7.51
CA ALA A 129 11.67 -27.61 -8.38
C ALA A 129 12.89 -27.14 -9.20
N LYS A 130 12.96 -25.83 -9.54
CA LYS A 130 14.10 -25.21 -10.21
C LYS A 130 15.22 -24.73 -9.26
N GLY A 131 15.14 -25.03 -7.97
CA GLY A 131 16.14 -24.63 -6.97
C GLY A 131 16.10 -23.13 -6.60
N LYS A 132 15.01 -22.42 -6.92
CA LYS A 132 14.82 -20.98 -6.63
C LYS A 132 13.53 -20.74 -5.82
N PRO A 133 13.42 -21.26 -4.58
CA PRO A 133 12.16 -21.24 -3.83
C PRO A 133 11.65 -19.83 -3.47
N LYS A 134 12.50 -18.80 -3.56
CA LYS A 134 12.12 -17.40 -3.29
C LYS A 134 11.47 -16.71 -4.47
N ASN A 135 11.47 -17.31 -5.65
CA ASN A 135 10.91 -16.71 -6.85
C ASN A 135 9.40 -16.96 -6.93
N GLY A 136 8.61 -15.98 -6.55
CA GLY A 136 7.14 -16.01 -6.59
C GLY A 136 6.55 -15.63 -7.94
N LEU A 137 5.23 -15.48 -7.96
CA LEU A 137 4.44 -15.03 -9.11
C LEU A 137 4.81 -13.59 -9.48
N ILE A 138 4.94 -13.33 -10.78
CA ILE A 138 5.13 -12.00 -11.35
C ILE A 138 3.81 -11.57 -11.97
N VAL A 139 3.29 -10.43 -11.54
CA VAL A 139 2.02 -9.90 -12.03
C VAL A 139 2.26 -8.63 -12.84
N ILE A 140 1.79 -8.61 -14.09
CA ILE A 140 1.82 -7.44 -14.95
C ILE A 140 0.40 -6.91 -15.03
N ILE A 141 0.18 -5.69 -14.55
CA ILE A 141 -1.13 -5.03 -14.57
C ILE A 141 -1.15 -4.05 -15.73
N LYS A 142 -2.11 -4.20 -16.63
CA LYS A 142 -2.29 -3.31 -17.77
C LYS A 142 -3.66 -2.61 -17.67
N PRO A 143 -3.70 -1.38 -17.12
CA PRO A 143 -4.92 -0.59 -17.07
C PRO A 143 -5.21 0.05 -18.43
N SER A 144 -6.38 -0.20 -19.02
CA SER A 144 -6.85 0.49 -20.22
C SER A 144 -7.18 1.96 -19.90
N LYS A 145 -7.12 2.82 -20.92
CA LYS A 145 -7.56 4.24 -20.81
C LYS A 145 -9.03 4.39 -20.39
N LYS A 146 -9.84 3.36 -20.61
CA LYS A 146 -11.25 3.31 -20.22
C LYS A 146 -11.48 2.61 -18.86
N SER A 147 -10.42 2.10 -18.21
CA SER A 147 -10.52 1.44 -16.92
C SER A 147 -10.71 2.46 -15.79
N ASN A 148 -11.39 2.04 -14.72
CA ASN A 148 -11.57 2.86 -13.54
C ASN A 148 -10.34 2.72 -12.62
N TYR A 149 -9.88 3.84 -12.04
CA TYR A 149 -8.78 3.83 -11.06
C TYR A 149 -9.09 2.93 -9.85
N LYS A 150 -10.36 2.87 -9.44
CA LYS A 150 -10.80 1.94 -8.39
C LYS A 150 -10.39 0.50 -8.69
N ASN A 151 -10.56 0.04 -9.94
CA ASN A 151 -10.23 -1.32 -10.33
C ASN A 151 -8.74 -1.62 -10.18
N LEU A 152 -7.88 -0.64 -10.43
CA LEU A 152 -6.45 -0.77 -10.20
C LEU A 152 -6.14 -0.93 -8.70
N ILE A 153 -6.75 -0.12 -7.86
CA ILE A 153 -6.57 -0.22 -6.40
C ILE A 153 -7.09 -1.56 -5.87
N ASP A 154 -8.28 -1.99 -6.32
CA ASP A 154 -8.85 -3.27 -5.91
C ASP A 154 -7.90 -4.45 -6.25
N ILE A 155 -7.22 -4.42 -7.40
CA ILE A 155 -6.22 -5.46 -7.75
C ILE A 155 -4.98 -5.37 -6.87
N LEU A 156 -4.48 -4.17 -6.59
CA LEU A 156 -3.33 -3.99 -5.71
C LEU A 156 -3.62 -4.47 -4.30
N ASP A 157 -4.83 -4.22 -3.78
CA ASP A 157 -5.29 -4.73 -2.50
C ASP A 157 -5.37 -6.26 -2.49
N GLU A 158 -5.91 -6.86 -3.54
CA GLU A 158 -5.98 -8.32 -3.65
C GLU A 158 -4.57 -8.95 -3.70
N MET A 159 -3.63 -8.32 -4.39
CA MET A 159 -2.25 -8.76 -4.43
C MET A 159 -1.55 -8.63 -3.08
N ALA A 160 -1.81 -7.54 -2.35
CA ALA A 160 -1.28 -7.34 -1.00
C ALA A 160 -1.83 -8.39 -0.02
N ILE A 161 -3.13 -8.71 -0.10
CA ILE A 161 -3.76 -9.76 0.72
C ILE A 161 -3.12 -11.13 0.47
N VAL A 162 -2.77 -11.42 -0.79
CA VAL A 162 -2.12 -12.69 -1.18
C VAL A 162 -0.62 -12.68 -0.89
N GLY A 163 -0.02 -11.52 -0.55
CA GLY A 163 1.41 -11.38 -0.27
C GLY A 163 2.30 -11.34 -1.53
N ILE A 164 1.73 -10.97 -2.69
CA ILE A 164 2.49 -10.84 -3.94
C ILE A 164 3.28 -9.52 -3.97
N GLY A 165 2.78 -8.49 -3.29
CA GLY A 165 3.34 -7.13 -3.31
C GLY A 165 4.62 -6.91 -2.51
N ASP A 166 4.91 -7.77 -1.52
CA ASP A 166 5.98 -7.53 -0.55
C ASP A 166 7.40 -7.64 -1.14
N PHE A 167 7.54 -8.23 -2.32
CA PHE A 167 8.84 -8.50 -2.95
C PHE A 167 9.01 -7.84 -4.33
N GLY A 168 8.19 -6.85 -4.68
CA GLY A 168 8.29 -6.16 -5.97
C GLY A 168 7.99 -7.04 -7.19
N ASN A 169 7.21 -8.10 -7.01
CA ASN A 169 6.87 -9.03 -8.08
C ASN A 169 5.69 -8.55 -8.95
N TYR A 170 5.54 -7.25 -9.14
CA TYR A 170 4.52 -6.72 -10.04
C TYR A 170 5.01 -5.48 -10.80
N ALA A 171 4.41 -5.25 -11.96
CA ALA A 171 4.63 -4.06 -12.77
C ALA A 171 3.30 -3.52 -13.29
N ILE A 172 3.20 -2.20 -13.41
CA ILE A 172 2.07 -1.53 -14.06
C ILE A 172 2.55 -1.02 -15.41
N VAL A 173 1.98 -1.55 -16.48
CA VAL A 173 2.35 -1.23 -17.85
C VAL A 173 1.10 -0.73 -18.60
N PRO A 174 0.99 0.57 -18.91
CA PRO A 174 -0.20 1.12 -19.56
C PRO A 174 -0.26 0.81 -21.06
N GLU A 175 0.76 0.17 -21.62
CA GLU A 175 0.83 -0.16 -23.04
C GLU A 175 0.15 -1.49 -23.32
N PHE A 176 -0.74 -1.48 -24.32
CA PHE A 176 -1.46 -2.66 -24.80
C PHE A 176 -0.94 -3.08 -26.16
N SER A 177 -0.84 -4.39 -26.37
CA SER A 177 -0.71 -4.92 -27.72
C SER A 177 -2.07 -4.86 -28.45
N PRO A 178 -2.10 -4.82 -29.79
CA PRO A 178 -3.35 -4.85 -30.53
C PRO A 178 -4.23 -6.06 -30.21
N GLU A 179 -3.62 -7.18 -29.89
CA GLU A 179 -4.29 -8.42 -29.51
C GLU A 179 -4.96 -8.33 -28.12
N GLU A 180 -4.27 -7.72 -27.16
CA GLU A 180 -4.82 -7.48 -25.81
C GLU A 180 -6.02 -6.53 -25.84
N GLN A 181 -6.00 -5.54 -26.73
CA GLN A 181 -7.14 -4.64 -26.93
C GLN A 181 -8.38 -5.39 -27.44
N LYS A 182 -8.21 -6.32 -28.38
CA LYS A 182 -9.30 -7.16 -28.90
C LYS A 182 -9.93 -8.02 -27.80
N LEU A 183 -9.14 -8.56 -26.87
CA LEU A 183 -9.64 -9.34 -25.74
C LEU A 183 -10.51 -8.51 -24.79
N LEU A 184 -10.15 -7.24 -24.56
CA LEU A 184 -10.97 -6.36 -23.72
C LEU A 184 -12.27 -5.94 -24.43
N GLU A 185 -12.26 -5.75 -25.73
CA GLU A 185 -13.43 -5.35 -26.52
C GLU A 185 -14.40 -6.50 -26.80
N GLY A 186 -14.03 -7.73 -26.43
CA GLY A 186 -14.94 -8.88 -26.49
C GLY A 186 -15.20 -9.42 -27.91
N LYS A 187 -14.38 -9.10 -28.89
CA LYS A 187 -14.41 -9.76 -30.19
C LYS A 187 -13.55 -11.03 -30.13
N GLN A 188 -14.17 -12.11 -29.67
CA GLN A 188 -13.75 -13.45 -30.05
C GLN A 188 -14.29 -13.69 -31.46
N GLU A 189 -13.40 -13.77 -32.45
CA GLU A 189 -13.73 -14.48 -33.71
C GLU A 189 -13.73 -15.97 -33.44
#